data_c654a8c9e59215ac89a2a494092d8145
#
_entry.id   c654a8c9e59215ac89a2a494092d8145
#
_cell.length_a   1.000
_cell.length_b   1.000
_cell.length_c   1.000
_cell.angle_alpha   90.00
_cell.angle_beta   90.00
_cell.angle_gamma   90.00
#
_symmetry.space_group_name_H-M   'P 1'
#
loop_
_entity.id
_entity.type
_entity.pdbx_description
1 polymer ?
#
loop_
_entity_poly.entity_id
_entity_poly.type
_entity_poly.pdbx_seq_one_letter_code
_entity_poly.pdbx_strand_id
1 'polypeptide(L)'
;TRTFSKIHALGGLRLGWAYCPQPVADVINRIRSPFNVSAPALQAGLASFNDESFIVQSARHNKLWLAWTQNKLQELGLKITPSVCNFVLVCFDTFSNHDASTAYTFLKSKGIIVRLVKNYGFPNCLRISIGLEEEMEAVIHALELYLRSNRPNLEKTL
;
A
#
# COMPACT_ATOMS: atom_id res chain seq x y z
N THR A 1 -4.15 16.84 -11.19
CA THR A 1 -4.79 15.52 -11.38
C THR A 1 -5.34 14.97 -10.07
N ARG A 2 -6.40 14.19 -10.14
CA ARG A 2 -7.02 13.46 -9.05
C ARG A 2 -7.43 12.06 -9.53
N THR A 3 -7.58 11.13 -8.58
CA THR A 3 -7.96 9.76 -8.88
C THR A 3 -9.07 9.28 -7.96
N PHE A 4 -9.95 8.47 -8.49
CA PHE A 4 -10.94 7.72 -7.72
C PHE A 4 -10.42 6.37 -7.23
N SER A 5 -9.17 6.02 -7.57
CA SER A 5 -8.60 4.70 -7.30
C SER A 5 -8.23 4.46 -5.83
N LYS A 6 -8.18 5.49 -4.99
CA LYS A 6 -7.71 5.40 -3.59
C LYS A 6 -8.87 5.63 -2.62
N ILE A 7 -9.02 6.85 -2.12
CA ILE A 7 -10.02 7.20 -1.08
C ILE A 7 -11.45 6.88 -1.48
N HIS A 8 -11.77 6.87 -2.78
CA HIS A 8 -13.08 6.52 -3.32
C HIS A 8 -13.26 5.02 -3.58
N ALA A 9 -12.28 4.18 -3.30
CA ALA A 9 -12.28 2.72 -3.49
C ALA A 9 -12.60 2.22 -4.92
N LEU A 10 -12.51 3.07 -5.95
CA LEU A 10 -12.87 2.75 -7.35
C LEU A 10 -11.65 2.38 -8.20
N GLY A 11 -10.62 1.75 -7.61
CA GLY A 11 -9.37 1.40 -8.30
C GLY A 11 -9.54 0.53 -9.54
N GLY A 12 -10.50 -0.38 -9.53
CA GLY A 12 -10.83 -1.28 -10.65
C GLY A 12 -11.51 -0.57 -11.83
N LEU A 13 -12.17 0.56 -11.61
CA LEU A 13 -12.96 1.26 -12.64
C LEU A 13 -12.12 2.22 -13.51
N ARG A 14 -10.86 2.43 -13.17
CA ARG A 14 -9.91 3.24 -13.95
C ARG A 14 -10.38 4.67 -14.19
N LEU A 15 -10.86 5.35 -13.13
CA LEU A 15 -11.40 6.70 -13.20
C LEU A 15 -10.49 7.72 -12.50
N GLY A 16 -10.32 8.86 -13.11
CA GLY A 16 -9.63 10.03 -12.58
C GLY A 16 -9.94 11.26 -13.40
N TRP A 17 -9.50 12.41 -12.96
CA TRP A 17 -9.68 13.66 -13.67
C TRP A 17 -8.48 14.60 -13.52
N ALA A 18 -8.36 15.53 -14.41
CA ALA A 18 -7.36 16.59 -14.35
C ALA A 18 -8.01 17.93 -14.63
N TYR A 19 -7.58 18.95 -13.89
CA TYR A 19 -7.79 20.34 -14.25
C TYR A 19 -6.49 20.87 -14.86
N CYS A 20 -6.56 21.42 -16.08
CA CYS A 20 -5.40 21.88 -16.81
C CYS A 20 -5.77 23.06 -17.75
N PRO A 21 -4.77 23.85 -18.21
CA PRO A 21 -5.00 24.88 -19.22
C PRO A 21 -5.59 24.31 -20.51
N GLN A 22 -6.40 25.14 -21.20
CA GLN A 22 -7.11 24.73 -22.43
C GLN A 22 -6.19 24.08 -23.48
N PRO A 23 -5.00 24.62 -23.82
CA PRO A 23 -4.12 23.96 -24.79
C PRO A 23 -3.72 22.54 -24.43
N VAL A 24 -3.54 22.24 -23.14
CA VAL A 24 -3.22 20.88 -22.64
C VAL A 24 -4.44 19.98 -22.77
N ALA A 25 -5.63 20.49 -22.42
CA ALA A 25 -6.87 19.73 -22.57
C ALA A 25 -7.13 19.38 -24.05
N ASP A 26 -6.87 20.29 -24.97
CA ASP A 26 -7.05 20.09 -26.41
C ASP A 26 -6.11 19.00 -26.95
N VAL A 27 -4.85 18.99 -26.51
CA VAL A 27 -3.89 17.93 -26.89
C VAL A 27 -4.36 16.57 -26.35
N ILE A 28 -4.74 16.50 -25.08
CA ILE A 28 -5.25 15.26 -24.48
C ILE A 28 -6.50 14.76 -25.21
N ASN A 29 -7.42 15.66 -25.58
CA ASN A 29 -8.64 15.30 -26.32
C ASN A 29 -8.36 14.74 -27.71
N ARG A 30 -7.26 15.15 -28.37
CA ARG A 30 -6.86 14.60 -29.68
C ARG A 30 -6.28 13.19 -29.60
N ILE A 31 -5.64 12.84 -28.48
CA ILE A 31 -4.89 11.57 -28.35
C ILE A 31 -5.63 10.52 -27.52
N ARG A 32 -6.64 10.90 -26.72
CA ARG A 32 -7.42 9.95 -25.94
C ARG A 32 -8.31 9.08 -26.84
N SER A 33 -8.53 7.82 -26.41
CA SER A 33 -9.52 6.96 -27.09
C SER A 33 -10.93 7.53 -26.99
N PRO A 34 -11.82 7.31 -27.98
CA PRO A 34 -13.19 7.86 -27.99
C PRO A 34 -14.00 7.49 -26.73
N PHE A 35 -13.85 6.28 -26.21
CA PHE A 35 -14.54 5.77 -25.04
C PHE A 35 -13.54 5.43 -23.91
N ASN A 36 -12.66 6.39 -23.57
CA ASN A 36 -11.60 6.21 -22.59
C ASN A 36 -12.10 6.00 -21.14
N VAL A 37 -13.35 6.33 -20.85
CA VAL A 37 -14.02 6.07 -19.56
C VAL A 37 -15.34 5.33 -19.84
N SER A 38 -15.55 4.22 -19.14
CA SER A 38 -16.79 3.44 -19.29
C SER A 38 -17.98 4.11 -18.61
N ALA A 39 -19.20 3.86 -19.10
CA ALA A 39 -20.42 4.40 -18.48
C ALA A 39 -20.57 3.96 -17.00
N PRO A 40 -20.33 2.69 -16.62
CA PRO A 40 -20.34 2.28 -15.21
C PRO A 40 -19.33 3.07 -14.36
N ALA A 41 -18.13 3.35 -14.87
CA ALA A 41 -17.14 4.12 -14.14
C ALA A 41 -17.61 5.56 -13.88
N LEU A 42 -18.25 6.20 -14.85
CA LEU A 42 -18.81 7.55 -14.68
C LEU A 42 -19.91 7.56 -13.62
N GLN A 43 -20.86 6.61 -13.67
CA GLN A 43 -21.94 6.53 -12.69
C GLN A 43 -21.42 6.26 -11.27
N ALA A 44 -20.47 5.31 -11.12
CA ALA A 44 -19.85 5.04 -9.85
C ALA A 44 -19.06 6.25 -9.32
N GLY A 45 -18.37 6.96 -10.21
CA GLY A 45 -17.65 8.20 -9.85
C GLY A 45 -18.58 9.29 -9.34
N LEU A 46 -19.71 9.51 -9.97
CA LEU A 46 -20.72 10.47 -9.52
C LEU A 46 -21.32 10.07 -8.16
N ALA A 47 -21.67 8.80 -7.99
CA ALA A 47 -22.18 8.30 -6.71
C ALA A 47 -21.15 8.48 -5.58
N SER A 48 -19.90 8.08 -5.83
CA SER A 48 -18.82 8.20 -4.85
C SER A 48 -18.43 9.65 -4.54
N PHE A 49 -18.58 10.56 -5.50
CA PHE A 49 -18.29 11.98 -5.28
C PHE A 49 -19.27 12.61 -4.31
N ASN A 50 -20.51 12.14 -4.27
CA ASN A 50 -21.56 12.61 -3.38
C ASN A 50 -21.59 11.87 -2.03
N ASP A 51 -20.74 10.85 -1.82
CA ASP A 51 -20.66 10.10 -0.57
C ASP A 51 -19.52 10.63 0.32
N GLU A 52 -19.75 11.78 0.91
CA GLU A 52 -18.80 12.38 1.87
C GLU A 52 -18.58 11.50 3.09
N SER A 53 -19.58 10.76 3.53
CA SER A 53 -19.50 9.90 4.71
C SER A 53 -18.48 8.78 4.53
N PHE A 54 -18.45 8.14 3.36
CA PHE A 54 -17.47 7.14 3.01
C PHE A 54 -16.05 7.71 2.93
N ILE A 55 -15.87 8.90 2.38
CA ILE A 55 -14.58 9.57 2.30
C ILE A 55 -14.01 9.85 3.69
N VAL A 56 -14.82 10.39 4.59
CA VAL A 56 -14.44 10.68 5.99
C VAL A 56 -14.08 9.38 6.72
N GLN A 57 -14.90 8.34 6.58
CA GLN A 57 -14.66 7.03 7.19
C GLN A 57 -13.35 6.42 6.68
N SER A 58 -13.12 6.42 5.36
CA SER A 58 -11.90 5.89 4.74
C SER A 58 -10.64 6.64 5.21
N ALA A 59 -10.71 7.97 5.29
CA ALA A 59 -9.59 8.78 5.78
C ALA A 59 -9.28 8.50 7.26
N ARG A 60 -10.32 8.38 8.10
CA ARG A 60 -10.18 8.05 9.52
C ARG A 60 -9.59 6.67 9.72
N HIS A 61 -10.09 5.67 9.00
CA HIS A 61 -9.56 4.30 9.02
C HIS A 61 -8.07 4.27 8.65
N ASN A 62 -7.73 4.86 7.52
CA ASN A 62 -6.33 4.92 7.08
C ASN A 62 -5.42 5.61 8.10
N LYS A 63 -5.86 6.74 8.67
CA LYS A 63 -5.07 7.47 9.67
C LYS A 63 -4.78 6.61 10.91
N LEU A 64 -5.79 5.89 11.39
CA LEU A 64 -5.67 5.02 12.57
C LEU A 64 -4.71 3.86 12.28
N TRP A 65 -5.00 3.09 11.23
CA TRP A 65 -4.27 1.86 10.95
C TRP A 65 -2.87 2.11 10.38
N LEU A 66 -2.66 3.23 9.69
CA LEU A 66 -1.32 3.64 9.27
C LEU A 66 -0.42 3.90 10.50
N ALA A 67 -0.91 4.66 11.48
CA ALA A 67 -0.16 4.96 12.69
C ALA A 67 0.12 3.68 13.50
N TRP A 68 -0.89 2.84 13.70
CA TRP A 68 -0.77 1.56 14.39
C TRP A 68 0.28 0.66 13.71
N THR A 69 0.18 0.50 12.39
CA THR A 69 1.10 -0.34 11.61
C THR A 69 2.54 0.16 11.70
N GLN A 70 2.74 1.48 11.56
CA GLN A 70 4.08 2.07 11.69
C GLN A 70 4.69 1.79 13.07
N ASN A 71 3.92 1.97 14.14
CA ASN A 71 4.38 1.70 15.50
C ASN A 71 4.74 0.21 15.68
N LYS A 72 3.88 -0.70 15.22
CA LYS A 72 4.13 -2.15 15.34
C LYS A 72 5.37 -2.59 14.55
N LEU A 73 5.58 -2.08 13.37
CA LEU A 73 6.79 -2.37 12.59
C LEU A 73 8.06 -1.86 13.28
N GLN A 74 8.00 -0.70 13.92
CA GLN A 74 9.11 -0.16 14.71
C GLN A 74 9.38 -0.99 15.97
N GLU A 75 8.33 -1.45 16.67
CA GLU A 75 8.45 -2.37 17.82
C GLU A 75 9.16 -3.68 17.43
N LEU A 76 8.96 -4.15 16.19
CA LEU A 76 9.67 -5.31 15.63
C LEU A 76 11.12 -5.01 15.22
N GLY A 77 11.60 -3.78 15.37
CA GLY A 77 12.95 -3.34 14.99
C GLY A 77 13.12 -3.11 13.48
N LEU A 78 12.05 -3.07 12.71
CA LEU A 78 12.10 -2.84 11.27
C LEU A 78 12.24 -1.35 10.96
N LYS A 79 13.05 -1.04 9.95
CA LYS A 79 13.19 0.34 9.45
C LYS A 79 12.00 0.69 8.57
N ILE A 80 11.33 1.78 8.86
CA ILE A 80 10.23 2.30 8.06
C ILE A 80 10.52 3.72 7.59
N THR A 81 9.96 4.08 6.44
CA THR A 81 9.87 5.48 6.02
C THR A 81 8.55 6.05 6.52
N PRO A 82 8.53 7.18 7.27
CA PRO A 82 7.30 7.83 7.68
C PRO A 82 6.36 8.07 6.50
N SER A 83 5.11 7.69 6.64
CA SER A 83 4.12 7.74 5.56
C SER A 83 2.89 8.55 5.96
N VAL A 84 2.33 9.26 5.00
CA VAL A 84 1.00 9.89 5.05
C VAL A 84 0.06 9.30 4.01
N CYS A 85 0.53 8.25 3.31
CA CYS A 85 -0.21 7.55 2.26
C CYS A 85 -1.06 6.39 2.84
N ASN A 86 -1.62 5.59 1.97
CA ASN A 86 -2.34 4.36 2.34
C ASN A 86 -1.42 3.11 2.27
N PHE A 87 -0.14 3.28 2.50
CA PHE A 87 0.86 2.21 2.57
C PHE A 87 2.06 2.65 3.40
N VAL A 88 2.82 1.69 3.86
CA VAL A 88 4.14 1.87 4.49
C VAL A 88 5.22 1.24 3.63
N LEU A 89 6.43 1.82 3.68
CA LEU A 89 7.63 1.23 3.13
C LEU A 89 8.46 0.69 4.29
N VAL A 90 8.67 -0.62 4.29
CA VAL A 90 9.42 -1.37 5.31
C VAL A 90 10.71 -1.85 4.70
N CYS A 91 11.84 -1.50 5.29
CA CYS A 91 13.15 -1.89 4.79
C CYS A 91 13.84 -2.84 5.76
N PHE A 92 14.42 -3.90 5.20
CA PHE A 92 15.16 -4.93 5.91
C PHE A 92 16.65 -4.63 5.85
N ASP A 93 17.40 -5.11 6.84
CA ASP A 93 18.84 -4.90 6.86
C ASP A 93 19.50 -5.85 5.84
N THR A 94 20.43 -5.30 5.05
CA THR A 94 21.18 -6.05 4.02
C THR A 94 22.15 -7.08 4.60
N PHE A 95 22.52 -6.94 5.85
CA PHE A 95 23.53 -7.79 6.52
C PHE A 95 22.93 -8.86 7.43
N SER A 96 21.59 -8.92 7.48
CA SER A 96 20.89 -9.96 8.24
C SER A 96 20.36 -11.06 7.31
N ASN A 97 20.11 -12.25 7.86
CA ASN A 97 19.42 -13.32 7.13
C ASN A 97 17.95 -13.00 6.84
N HIS A 98 17.53 -11.76 7.09
CA HIS A 98 16.19 -11.24 6.93
C HIS A 98 16.18 -10.17 5.85
N ASP A 99 16.10 -10.56 4.60
CA ASP A 99 15.94 -9.64 3.48
C ASP A 99 14.48 -9.51 3.00
N ALA A 100 14.21 -8.49 2.19
CA ALA A 100 12.88 -8.24 1.66
C ALA A 100 12.33 -9.38 0.79
N SER A 101 13.19 -10.12 0.10
CA SER A 101 12.80 -11.19 -0.83
C SER A 101 12.33 -12.43 -0.08
N THR A 102 13.07 -12.82 0.97
CA THR A 102 12.70 -13.94 1.83
C THR A 102 11.48 -13.60 2.68
N ALA A 103 11.39 -12.35 3.20
CA ALA A 103 10.20 -11.86 3.88
C ALA A 103 8.96 -11.89 2.96
N TYR A 104 9.10 -11.44 1.71
CA TYR A 104 8.03 -11.51 0.71
C TYR A 104 7.56 -12.96 0.50
N THR A 105 8.51 -13.89 0.32
CA THR A 105 8.19 -15.30 0.08
C THR A 105 7.49 -15.91 1.30
N PHE A 106 7.95 -15.60 2.50
CA PHE A 106 7.32 -16.05 3.73
C PHE A 106 5.89 -15.51 3.88
N LEU A 107 5.69 -14.20 3.71
CA LEU A 107 4.36 -13.58 3.78
C LEU A 107 3.41 -14.19 2.75
N LYS A 108 3.89 -14.39 1.52
CA LYS A 108 3.12 -15.04 0.45
C LYS A 108 2.70 -16.47 0.82
N SER A 109 3.56 -17.24 1.50
CA SER A 109 3.22 -18.60 1.98
C SER A 109 2.12 -18.60 3.05
N LYS A 110 1.90 -17.45 3.70
CA LYS A 110 0.81 -17.22 4.67
C LYS A 110 -0.43 -16.58 4.05
N GLY A 111 -0.49 -16.46 2.71
CA GLY A 111 -1.60 -15.83 2.00
C GLY A 111 -1.56 -14.30 2.00
N ILE A 112 -0.48 -13.69 2.51
CA ILE A 112 -0.33 -12.24 2.60
C ILE A 112 0.48 -11.73 1.40
N ILE A 113 -0.16 -10.89 0.58
CA ILE A 113 0.43 -10.36 -0.65
C ILE A 113 0.86 -8.91 -0.42
N VAL A 114 2.17 -8.70 -0.33
CA VAL A 114 2.81 -7.38 -0.28
C VAL A 114 3.55 -7.09 -1.59
N ARG A 115 4.17 -5.93 -1.73
CA ARG A 115 4.85 -5.57 -2.97
C ARG A 115 6.35 -5.39 -2.78
N LEU A 116 7.15 -6.15 -3.53
CA LEU A 116 8.56 -5.85 -3.75
C LEU A 116 8.69 -4.55 -4.56
N VAL A 117 9.58 -3.66 -4.13
CA VAL A 117 9.79 -2.34 -4.75
C VAL A 117 11.19 -2.16 -5.32
N LYS A 118 11.85 -3.28 -5.64
CA LYS A 118 13.17 -3.31 -6.27
C LYS A 118 13.26 -2.45 -7.52
N ASN A 119 12.22 -2.49 -8.36
CA ASN A 119 12.16 -1.72 -9.61
C ASN A 119 12.08 -0.19 -9.39
N TYR A 120 11.84 0.25 -8.16
CA TYR A 120 11.82 1.66 -7.78
C TYR A 120 13.11 2.10 -7.08
N GLY A 121 14.17 1.28 -7.12
CA GLY A 121 15.45 1.57 -6.46
C GLY A 121 15.53 1.17 -4.99
N PHE A 122 14.56 0.41 -4.48
CA PHE A 122 14.51 -0.05 -3.09
C PHE A 122 14.55 -1.59 -3.01
N PRO A 123 15.72 -2.22 -3.29
CA PRO A 123 15.82 -3.68 -3.40
C PRO A 123 15.50 -4.42 -2.09
N ASN A 124 15.78 -3.79 -0.95
CA ASN A 124 15.60 -4.39 0.37
C ASN A 124 14.34 -3.93 1.09
N CYS A 125 13.37 -3.37 0.38
CA CYS A 125 12.16 -2.87 0.98
C CYS A 125 10.92 -3.56 0.43
N LEU A 126 9.89 -3.66 1.27
CA LEU A 126 8.53 -4.08 0.92
C LEU A 126 7.59 -2.90 1.08
N ARG A 127 6.65 -2.77 0.16
CA ARG A 127 5.51 -1.87 0.33
C ARG A 127 4.30 -2.66 0.81
N ILE A 128 3.79 -2.28 1.97
CA ILE A 128 2.62 -2.88 2.61
C ILE A 128 1.50 -1.85 2.54
N SER A 129 0.40 -2.17 1.86
CA SER A 129 -0.79 -1.32 1.82
C SER A 129 -1.55 -1.45 3.14
N ILE A 130 -2.16 -0.35 3.59
CA ILE A 130 -3.05 -0.38 4.76
C ILE A 130 -4.37 -1.02 4.34
N GLY A 131 -4.71 -2.12 4.99
CA GLY A 131 -5.93 -2.89 4.81
C GLY A 131 -6.88 -2.74 6.01
N LEU A 132 -7.73 -3.75 6.20
CA LEU A 132 -8.61 -3.84 7.36
C LEU A 132 -7.80 -4.17 8.64
N GLU A 133 -8.43 -4.03 9.79
CA GLU A 133 -7.85 -4.34 11.10
C GLU A 133 -7.23 -5.73 11.14
N GLU A 134 -8.02 -6.75 10.86
CA GLU A 134 -7.59 -8.14 10.85
C GLU A 134 -6.47 -8.43 9.84
N GLU A 135 -6.45 -7.71 8.73
CA GLU A 135 -5.39 -7.82 7.72
C GLU A 135 -4.08 -7.24 8.24
N MET A 136 -4.12 -6.09 8.91
CA MET A 136 -2.92 -5.47 9.46
C MET A 136 -2.36 -6.28 10.63
N GLU A 137 -3.22 -6.81 11.50
CA GLU A 137 -2.81 -7.72 12.58
C GLU A 137 -2.15 -8.98 12.02
N ALA A 138 -2.73 -9.60 10.99
CA ALA A 138 -2.15 -10.77 10.32
C ALA A 138 -0.77 -10.48 9.72
N VAL A 139 -0.58 -9.30 9.10
CA VAL A 139 0.72 -8.87 8.56
C VAL A 139 1.76 -8.76 9.67
N ILE A 140 1.43 -8.08 10.77
CA ILE A 140 2.37 -7.89 11.89
C ILE A 140 2.71 -9.22 12.53
N HIS A 141 1.73 -10.08 12.80
CA HIS A 141 1.96 -11.40 13.35
C HIS A 141 2.86 -12.27 12.45
N ALA A 142 2.61 -12.26 11.15
CA ALA A 142 3.44 -13.00 10.20
C ALA A 142 4.88 -12.48 10.12
N LEU A 143 5.08 -11.17 10.17
CA LEU A 143 6.42 -10.58 10.22
C LEU A 143 7.15 -10.92 11.53
N GLU A 144 6.44 -10.94 12.65
CA GLU A 144 6.99 -11.37 13.95
C GLU A 144 7.50 -12.82 13.89
N LEU A 145 6.68 -13.73 13.35
CA LEU A 145 7.08 -15.14 13.16
C LEU A 145 8.29 -15.26 12.24
N TYR A 146 8.32 -14.51 11.12
CA TYR A 146 9.43 -14.49 10.21
C TYR A 146 10.74 -14.06 10.88
N LEU A 147 10.70 -12.98 11.64
CA LEU A 147 11.86 -12.45 12.35
C LEU A 147 12.37 -13.37 13.45
N ARG A 148 11.47 -14.15 14.09
CA ARG A 148 11.85 -15.15 15.12
C ARG A 148 12.44 -16.41 14.49
N SER A 149 11.93 -16.89 13.38
CA SER A 149 12.34 -18.18 12.77
C SER A 149 13.77 -18.18 12.25
N ASN A 150 14.33 -17.01 11.97
CA ASN A 150 15.68 -16.85 11.44
C ASN A 150 16.68 -16.25 12.44
N ARG A 151 16.36 -16.18 13.73
CA ARG A 151 17.36 -15.84 14.75
C ARG A 151 18.32 -17.03 14.89
N PRO A 152 19.66 -16.85 14.74
CA PRO A 152 20.58 -17.90 15.08
C PRO A 152 20.38 -18.23 16.56
N ASN A 153 20.25 -19.54 16.86
CA ASN A 153 20.19 -20.05 18.24
C ASN A 153 21.45 -19.60 19.00
N LEU A 154 21.36 -18.51 19.74
CA LEU A 154 22.41 -18.08 20.68
C LEU A 154 22.48 -18.94 21.94
N GLU A 155 21.65 -19.98 22.05
CA GLU A 155 21.60 -20.84 23.24
C GLU A 155 22.47 -22.11 23.17
N LYS A 156 23.41 -22.22 22.24
CA LYS A 156 24.32 -23.39 22.17
C LYS A 156 25.77 -23.06 22.46
N THR A 157 26.04 -22.10 23.33
CA THR A 157 27.43 -21.91 23.83
C THR A 157 27.39 -21.50 25.31
N LEU A 158 27.06 -22.44 26.17
CA LEU A 158 27.44 -22.47 27.59
C LEU A 158 27.75 -23.92 27.96
#